data_17187b4fcb2f8a4221606551eb50748b
#
_entry.id   17187b4fcb2f8a4221606551eb50748b
#
_cell.length_a   1.000
_cell.length_b   1.000
_cell.length_c   1.000
_cell.angle_alpha   90.00
_cell.angle_beta   90.00
_cell.angle_gamma   90.00
#
_symmetry.space_group_name_H-M   'P 1'
#
loop_
_entity.id
_entity.type
_entity.pdbx_description
1 polymer ?
#
loop_
_entity_poly.entity_id
_entity_poly.type
_entity_poly.pdbx_seq_one_letter_code
_entity_poly.pdbx_strand_id
1 'polypeptide(L)'
;MPRSNERIQDESSTSTRRDAGGLRAALERPAALIHLDFAPKHRQPHAGRVLLATLASVAGSLAADAVLVIIGVALFPATKGYVHFRFSDYGKLTVIGVLIACAAWPILTRVSSMPRWLFFRSAILVTLVLLLPDFYILYLGQPTDAVAVLMVMHLAIAVVTYNVLVRLAPIRPTR
;
A
#
# COMPACT_ATOMS: atom_id res chain seq x y z
N MET A 1 36.05 53.80 -3.04
CA MET A 1 36.24 52.35 -2.77
C MET A 1 34.95 51.71 -2.28
N PRO A 2 34.14 51.08 -3.10
CA PRO A 2 33.17 50.12 -2.63
C PRO A 2 33.08 48.89 -3.57
N ARG A 3 33.96 47.92 -3.47
CA ARG A 3 33.91 46.67 -4.29
C ARG A 3 34.06 45.37 -3.47
N SER A 4 34.26 45.48 -2.15
CA SER A 4 34.51 44.26 -1.35
C SER A 4 33.23 43.59 -0.89
N ASN A 5 32.15 44.30 -0.65
CA ASN A 5 30.90 43.74 -0.12
C ASN A 5 30.06 43.00 -1.18
N GLU A 6 30.14 43.38 -2.45
CA GLU A 6 29.39 42.68 -3.53
C GLU A 6 29.95 41.30 -3.81
N ARG A 7 31.26 41.09 -3.73
CA ARG A 7 31.88 39.77 -3.90
C ARG A 7 31.49 38.76 -2.83
N ILE A 8 31.39 39.20 -1.57
CA ILE A 8 31.04 38.30 -0.47
C ILE A 8 29.59 37.87 -0.53
N GLN A 9 28.68 38.73 -1.03
CA GLN A 9 27.27 38.37 -1.23
C GLN A 9 27.06 37.43 -2.43
N ASP A 10 27.87 37.55 -3.48
CA ASP A 10 27.75 36.70 -4.66
C ASP A 10 28.32 35.28 -4.41
N GLU A 11 29.40 35.16 -3.61
CA GLU A 11 29.93 33.85 -3.19
C GLU A 11 28.99 33.10 -2.23
N SER A 12 28.32 33.81 -1.31
CA SER A 12 27.37 33.18 -0.40
C SER A 12 26.10 32.71 -1.10
N SER A 13 25.62 33.47 -2.08
CA SER A 13 24.44 33.10 -2.87
C SER A 13 24.69 31.93 -3.83
N THR A 14 25.90 31.80 -4.34
CA THR A 14 26.32 30.68 -5.21
C THR A 14 26.57 29.40 -4.43
N SER A 15 27.07 29.48 -3.19
CA SER A 15 27.23 28.34 -2.29
C SER A 15 25.88 27.72 -1.92
N THR A 16 24.96 28.52 -1.43
CA THR A 16 23.61 28.06 -1.03
C THR A 16 22.83 27.45 -2.19
N ARG A 17 23.03 27.95 -3.41
CA ARG A 17 22.40 27.41 -4.62
C ARG A 17 22.99 26.08 -5.07
N ARG A 18 24.31 25.86 -4.85
CA ARG A 18 24.97 24.58 -5.14
C ARG A 18 24.54 23.49 -4.14
N ASP A 19 24.43 23.83 -2.87
CA ASP A 19 24.03 22.88 -1.83
C ASP A 19 22.56 22.47 -1.99
N ALA A 20 21.68 23.39 -2.34
CA ALA A 20 20.28 23.08 -2.68
C ALA A 20 20.15 22.22 -3.95
N GLY A 21 21.02 22.39 -4.95
CA GLY A 21 21.10 21.57 -6.15
C GLY A 21 21.56 20.15 -5.85
N GLY A 22 22.58 20.02 -4.99
CA GLY A 22 23.14 18.72 -4.57
C GLY A 22 22.13 17.90 -3.76
N LEU A 23 21.40 18.54 -2.84
CA LEU A 23 20.38 17.87 -2.04
C LEU A 23 19.18 17.41 -2.89
N ARG A 24 18.73 18.23 -3.85
CA ARG A 24 17.69 17.84 -4.79
C ARG A 24 18.13 16.66 -5.67
N ALA A 25 19.33 16.68 -6.22
CA ALA A 25 19.87 15.59 -7.03
C ALA A 25 20.04 14.29 -6.20
N ALA A 26 20.39 14.40 -4.92
CA ALA A 26 20.50 13.25 -4.01
C ALA A 26 19.14 12.61 -3.68
N LEU A 27 18.06 13.40 -3.62
CA LEU A 27 16.70 12.93 -3.40
C LEU A 27 16.01 12.45 -4.69
N GLU A 28 16.36 13.04 -5.84
CA GLU A 28 15.78 12.67 -7.14
C GLU A 28 16.25 11.29 -7.63
N ARG A 29 17.48 10.87 -7.30
CA ARG A 29 18.01 9.55 -7.69
C ARG A 29 17.22 8.38 -7.08
N PRO A 30 16.99 8.29 -5.75
CA PRO A 30 16.17 7.22 -5.19
C PRO A 30 14.70 7.34 -5.60
N ALA A 31 14.17 8.56 -5.73
CA ALA A 31 12.80 8.78 -6.21
C ALA A 31 12.58 8.29 -7.65
N ALA A 32 13.57 8.46 -8.53
CA ALA A 32 13.53 7.95 -9.90
C ALA A 32 13.55 6.41 -9.95
N LEU A 33 14.29 5.75 -9.04
CA LEU A 33 14.34 4.29 -8.95
C LEU A 33 13.00 3.66 -8.57
N ILE A 34 12.17 4.37 -7.80
CA ILE A 34 10.83 3.93 -7.39
C ILE A 34 9.72 4.59 -8.22
N HIS A 35 10.08 5.24 -9.34
CA HIS A 35 9.14 5.92 -10.26
C HIS A 35 8.23 6.96 -9.56
N LEU A 36 8.74 7.64 -8.53
CA LEU A 36 8.09 8.80 -7.95
C LEU A 36 8.35 10.02 -8.83
N ASP A 37 7.30 10.48 -9.47
CA ASP A 37 7.28 11.67 -10.32
C ASP A 37 6.12 12.56 -9.84
N PHE A 38 6.43 13.69 -9.21
CA PHE A 38 5.42 14.61 -8.66
C PHE A 38 4.67 15.42 -9.74
N ALA A 39 4.91 15.14 -11.02
CA ALA A 39 4.17 15.68 -12.15
C ALA A 39 3.36 14.55 -12.84
N PRO A 40 2.16 14.19 -12.35
CA PRO A 40 1.42 13.06 -12.86
C PRO A 40 0.94 13.29 -14.29
N LYS A 41 1.33 12.40 -15.20
CA LYS A 41 0.90 12.36 -16.61
C LYS A 41 -0.42 11.58 -16.82
N HIS A 42 -1.23 11.41 -15.76
CA HIS A 42 -2.43 10.59 -15.79
C HIS A 42 -3.67 11.36 -15.34
N ARG A 43 -4.79 11.14 -16.01
CA ARG A 43 -6.09 11.57 -15.49
C ARG A 43 -6.44 10.72 -14.27
N GLN A 44 -6.77 11.40 -13.18
CA GLN A 44 -7.17 10.74 -11.94
C GLN A 44 -8.43 9.88 -12.15
N PRO A 45 -8.54 8.73 -11.48
CA PRO A 45 -9.76 7.95 -11.50
C PRO A 45 -10.92 8.76 -10.94
N HIS A 46 -12.10 8.61 -11.53
CA HIS A 46 -13.30 9.30 -11.10
C HIS A 46 -13.64 8.91 -9.65
N ALA A 47 -14.01 9.87 -8.80
CA ALA A 47 -14.31 9.62 -7.38
C ALA A 47 -15.37 8.51 -7.19
N GLY A 48 -16.44 8.50 -8.02
CA GLY A 48 -17.44 7.45 -7.99
C GLY A 48 -16.89 6.05 -8.30
N ARG A 49 -15.89 5.93 -9.18
CA ARG A 49 -15.22 4.66 -9.46
C ARG A 49 -14.33 4.21 -8.31
N VAL A 50 -13.65 5.15 -7.66
CA VAL A 50 -12.85 4.83 -6.45
C VAL A 50 -13.76 4.35 -5.33
N LEU A 51 -14.89 5.03 -5.10
CA LEU A 51 -15.89 4.61 -4.11
C LEU A 51 -16.43 3.20 -4.41
N LEU A 52 -16.85 2.95 -5.66
CA LEU A 52 -17.33 1.62 -6.08
C LEU A 52 -16.25 0.55 -5.89
N ALA A 53 -15.01 0.85 -6.27
CA ALA A 53 -13.88 -0.07 -6.09
C ALA A 53 -13.60 -0.32 -4.60
N THR A 54 -13.72 0.69 -3.75
CA THR A 54 -13.57 0.54 -2.30
C THR A 54 -14.64 -0.38 -1.71
N LEU A 55 -15.92 -0.14 -2.04
CA LEU A 55 -17.01 -1.00 -1.59
C LEU A 55 -16.85 -2.44 -2.07
N ALA A 56 -16.49 -2.62 -3.35
CA ALA A 56 -16.25 -3.94 -3.92
C ALA A 56 -15.03 -4.64 -3.29
N SER A 57 -13.95 -3.89 -2.97
CA SER A 57 -12.77 -4.42 -2.29
C SER A 57 -13.11 -4.88 -0.87
N VAL A 58 -13.84 -4.07 -0.10
CA VAL A 58 -14.26 -4.44 1.26
C VAL A 58 -15.14 -5.67 1.24
N ALA A 59 -16.19 -5.66 0.42
CA ALA A 59 -17.12 -6.79 0.32
C ALA A 59 -16.43 -8.08 -0.17
N GLY A 60 -15.60 -7.96 -1.20
CA GLY A 60 -14.84 -9.08 -1.76
C GLY A 60 -13.82 -9.66 -0.79
N SER A 61 -13.10 -8.81 -0.04
CA SER A 61 -12.13 -9.26 0.97
C SER A 61 -12.81 -9.95 2.13
N LEU A 62 -13.91 -9.38 2.67
CA LEU A 62 -14.68 -10.02 3.74
C LEU A 62 -15.29 -11.37 3.31
N ALA A 63 -15.77 -11.44 2.06
CA ALA A 63 -16.28 -12.71 1.52
C ALA A 63 -15.14 -13.74 1.36
N ALA A 64 -13.97 -13.34 0.88
CA ALA A 64 -12.81 -14.22 0.78
C ALA A 64 -12.36 -14.73 2.15
N ASP A 65 -12.30 -13.86 3.16
CA ASP A 65 -11.96 -14.24 4.53
C ASP A 65 -12.97 -15.24 5.10
N ALA A 66 -14.27 -14.97 4.93
CA ALA A 66 -15.31 -15.88 5.41
C ALA A 66 -15.22 -17.27 4.77
N VAL A 67 -14.95 -17.32 3.46
CA VAL A 67 -14.75 -18.59 2.73
C VAL A 67 -13.50 -19.31 3.24
N LEU A 68 -12.39 -18.59 3.46
CA LEU A 68 -11.16 -19.17 3.97
C LEU A 68 -11.30 -19.70 5.40
N VAL A 69 -12.06 -19.03 6.26
CA VAL A 69 -12.38 -19.52 7.60
C VAL A 69 -13.20 -20.81 7.52
N ILE A 70 -14.24 -20.86 6.66
CA ILE A 70 -15.05 -22.08 6.47
C ILE A 70 -14.19 -23.24 5.97
N ILE A 71 -13.35 -22.99 4.96
CA ILE A 71 -12.42 -24.01 4.42
C ILE A 71 -11.42 -24.44 5.49
N GLY A 72 -10.82 -23.48 6.21
CA GLY A 72 -9.84 -23.73 7.26
C GLY A 72 -10.40 -24.61 8.36
N VAL A 73 -11.61 -24.31 8.86
CA VAL A 73 -12.27 -25.15 9.87
C VAL A 73 -12.66 -26.52 9.34
N ALA A 74 -13.04 -26.62 8.04
CA ALA A 74 -13.36 -27.91 7.43
C ALA A 74 -12.14 -28.81 7.24
N LEU A 75 -10.99 -28.24 6.86
CA LEU A 75 -9.72 -28.95 6.69
C LEU A 75 -9.04 -29.27 8.02
N PHE A 76 -9.15 -28.38 8.98
CA PHE A 76 -8.52 -28.45 10.30
C PHE A 76 -9.57 -28.30 11.42
N PRO A 77 -10.35 -29.34 11.73
CA PRO A 77 -11.43 -29.27 12.70
C PRO A 77 -10.98 -28.83 14.11
N ALA A 78 -9.70 -29.04 14.46
CA ALA A 78 -9.13 -28.58 15.72
C ALA A 78 -9.11 -27.05 15.86
N THR A 79 -9.23 -26.31 14.76
CA THR A 79 -9.27 -24.83 14.76
C THR A 79 -10.66 -24.26 15.00
N LYS A 80 -11.67 -25.12 15.15
CA LYS A 80 -13.05 -24.69 15.44
C LYS A 80 -13.10 -23.91 16.74
N GLY A 81 -13.62 -22.67 16.66
CA GLY A 81 -13.69 -21.78 17.82
C GLY A 81 -12.45 -20.92 18.06
N TYR A 82 -11.45 -21.00 17.17
CA TYR A 82 -10.27 -20.14 17.25
C TYR A 82 -10.69 -18.66 17.28
N VAL A 83 -10.11 -17.90 18.22
CA VAL A 83 -10.57 -16.52 18.51
C VAL A 83 -10.48 -15.61 17.30
N HIS A 84 -9.40 -15.71 16.51
CA HIS A 84 -9.18 -14.86 15.32
C HIS A 84 -10.05 -15.26 14.12
N PHE A 85 -10.79 -16.39 14.18
CA PHE A 85 -11.77 -16.75 13.16
C PHE A 85 -13.16 -16.17 13.43
N ARG A 86 -13.33 -15.41 14.49
CA ARG A 86 -14.58 -14.68 14.74
C ARG A 86 -14.69 -13.49 13.81
N PHE A 87 -15.84 -13.33 13.17
CA PHE A 87 -16.10 -12.21 12.27
C PHE A 87 -15.83 -10.85 12.92
N SER A 88 -16.15 -10.71 14.22
CA SER A 88 -15.88 -9.50 14.99
C SER A 88 -14.40 -9.17 15.13
N ASP A 89 -13.52 -10.14 14.92
CA ASP A 89 -12.06 -9.99 15.04
C ASP A 89 -11.44 -9.70 13.66
N TYR A 90 -11.48 -10.65 12.75
CA TYR A 90 -10.90 -10.44 11.41
C TYR A 90 -11.60 -9.35 10.60
N GLY A 91 -12.95 -9.23 10.71
CA GLY A 91 -13.70 -8.29 9.90
C GLY A 91 -13.32 -6.83 10.11
N LYS A 92 -13.06 -6.43 11.36
CA LYS A 92 -12.58 -5.05 11.66
C LYS A 92 -11.22 -4.79 11.03
N LEU A 93 -10.29 -5.72 11.18
CA LEU A 93 -8.93 -5.59 10.66
C LEU A 93 -8.92 -5.57 9.13
N THR A 94 -9.70 -6.44 8.50
CA THR A 94 -9.87 -6.47 7.04
C THR A 94 -10.44 -5.15 6.52
N VAL A 95 -11.51 -4.63 7.13
CA VAL A 95 -12.10 -3.35 6.71
C VAL A 95 -11.09 -2.22 6.83
N ILE A 96 -10.41 -2.09 7.97
CA ILE A 96 -9.42 -1.03 8.20
C ILE A 96 -8.27 -1.15 7.19
N GLY A 97 -7.68 -2.33 7.02
CA GLY A 97 -6.58 -2.57 6.09
C GLY A 97 -6.96 -2.28 4.63
N VAL A 98 -8.14 -2.74 4.19
CA VAL A 98 -8.64 -2.47 2.83
C VAL A 98 -8.92 -0.99 2.62
N LEU A 99 -9.49 -0.28 3.59
CA LEU A 99 -9.73 1.17 3.48
C LEU A 99 -8.42 1.95 3.35
N ILE A 100 -7.40 1.59 4.10
CA ILE A 100 -6.05 2.19 3.98
C ILE A 100 -5.49 1.95 2.57
N ALA A 101 -5.56 0.72 2.06
CA ALA A 101 -5.10 0.39 0.70
C ALA A 101 -5.89 1.15 -0.37
N CYS A 102 -7.21 1.29 -0.20
CA CYS A 102 -8.07 2.06 -1.12
C CYS A 102 -7.75 3.56 -1.09
N ALA A 103 -7.41 4.13 0.07
CA ALA A 103 -6.96 5.52 0.18
C ALA A 103 -5.57 5.73 -0.45
N ALA A 104 -4.68 4.73 -0.36
CA ALA A 104 -3.36 4.79 -0.96
C ALA A 104 -3.42 4.85 -2.51
N TRP A 105 -4.38 4.18 -3.15
CA TRP A 105 -4.49 4.14 -4.62
C TRP A 105 -4.56 5.52 -5.28
N PRO A 106 -5.50 6.43 -4.93
CA PRO A 106 -5.54 7.77 -5.52
C PRO A 106 -4.32 8.63 -5.18
N ILE A 107 -3.64 8.36 -4.06
CA ILE A 107 -2.38 9.04 -3.70
C ILE A 107 -1.28 8.58 -4.66
N LEU A 108 -1.09 7.28 -4.84
CA LEU A 108 -0.07 6.73 -5.72
C LEU A 108 -0.28 7.13 -7.18
N THR A 109 -1.54 7.25 -7.62
CA THR A 109 -1.85 7.73 -8.98
C THR A 109 -1.49 9.21 -9.19
N ARG A 110 -1.32 9.99 -8.12
CA ARG A 110 -0.90 11.40 -8.19
C ARG A 110 0.60 11.59 -8.13
N VAL A 111 1.33 10.68 -7.48
CA VAL A 111 2.76 10.86 -7.19
C VAL A 111 3.67 9.98 -8.04
N SER A 112 3.12 9.03 -8.80
CA SER A 112 3.91 8.07 -9.57
C SER A 112 3.58 8.10 -11.06
N SER A 113 4.62 8.02 -11.89
CA SER A 113 4.50 7.80 -13.34
C SER A 113 4.06 6.37 -13.69
N MET A 114 4.30 5.40 -12.78
CA MET A 114 3.91 3.98 -12.94
C MET A 114 3.10 3.48 -11.73
N PRO A 115 1.90 4.03 -11.47
CA PRO A 115 1.20 3.79 -10.21
C PRO A 115 0.77 2.33 -10.01
N ARG A 116 0.47 1.57 -11.09
CA ARG A 116 0.16 0.13 -10.97
C ARG A 116 1.34 -0.68 -10.45
N TRP A 117 2.53 -0.40 -10.96
CA TRP A 117 3.76 -1.06 -10.54
C TRP A 117 4.09 -0.73 -9.08
N LEU A 118 4.00 0.56 -8.74
CA LEU A 118 4.27 1.02 -7.37
C LEU A 118 3.24 0.43 -6.39
N PHE A 119 1.95 0.44 -6.74
CA PHE A 119 0.90 -0.14 -5.91
C PHE A 119 1.07 -1.64 -5.71
N PHE A 120 1.47 -2.37 -6.76
CA PHE A 120 1.77 -3.81 -6.66
C PHE A 120 2.91 -4.08 -5.66
N ARG A 121 4.01 -3.34 -5.76
CA ARG A 121 5.14 -3.49 -4.83
C ARG A 121 4.78 -3.08 -3.41
N SER A 122 4.03 -2.01 -3.26
CA SER A 122 3.51 -1.60 -1.95
C SER A 122 2.59 -2.66 -1.34
N ALA A 123 1.74 -3.28 -2.15
CA ALA A 123 0.87 -4.37 -1.69
C ALA A 123 1.69 -5.58 -1.19
N ILE A 124 2.74 -5.99 -1.95
CA ILE A 124 3.64 -7.06 -1.50
C ILE A 124 4.31 -6.67 -0.18
N LEU A 125 4.92 -5.49 -0.10
CA LEU A 125 5.62 -5.03 1.10
C LEU A 125 4.68 -4.99 2.32
N VAL A 126 3.50 -4.41 2.19
CA VAL A 126 2.51 -4.34 3.26
C VAL A 126 2.07 -5.74 3.68
N THR A 127 1.81 -6.64 2.72
CA THR A 127 1.43 -8.02 3.02
C THR A 127 2.54 -8.73 3.81
N LEU A 128 3.80 -8.59 3.41
CA LEU A 128 4.93 -9.18 4.15
C LEU A 128 5.03 -8.63 5.57
N VAL A 129 4.81 -7.33 5.77
CA VAL A 129 4.78 -6.71 7.10
C VAL A 129 3.60 -7.23 7.93
N LEU A 130 2.42 -7.42 7.31
CA LEU A 130 1.25 -7.96 7.99
C LEU A 130 1.38 -9.44 8.36
N LEU A 131 2.26 -10.19 7.72
CA LEU A 131 2.58 -11.56 8.13
C LEU A 131 3.46 -11.62 9.39
N LEU A 132 4.15 -10.53 9.78
CA LEU A 132 5.00 -10.54 10.98
C LEU A 132 4.22 -10.84 12.27
N PRO A 133 3.03 -10.24 12.54
CA PRO A 133 2.19 -10.65 13.65
C PRO A 133 1.81 -12.13 13.63
N ASP A 134 1.52 -12.70 12.44
CA ASP A 134 1.18 -14.11 12.31
C ASP A 134 2.35 -15.01 12.71
N PHE A 135 3.57 -14.69 12.28
CA PHE A 135 4.78 -15.38 12.72
C PHE A 135 5.00 -15.24 14.23
N TYR A 136 4.70 -14.05 14.78
CA TYR A 136 4.84 -13.82 16.21
C TYR A 136 3.85 -14.65 17.04
N ILE A 137 2.58 -14.74 16.66
CA ILE A 137 1.60 -15.60 17.36
C ILE A 137 1.93 -17.09 17.17
N LEU A 138 2.50 -17.49 16.04
CA LEU A 138 3.02 -18.83 15.83
C LEU A 138 4.18 -19.14 16.80
N TYR A 139 5.11 -18.20 16.98
CA TYR A 139 6.18 -18.31 17.96
C TYR A 139 5.67 -18.44 19.41
N LEU A 140 4.55 -17.80 19.72
CA LEU A 140 3.86 -17.93 21.02
C LEU A 140 3.12 -19.27 21.21
N GLY A 141 3.22 -20.21 20.27
CA GLY A 141 2.65 -21.54 20.37
C GLY A 141 1.19 -21.65 19.96
N GLN A 142 0.67 -20.68 19.17
CA GLN A 142 -0.68 -20.81 18.60
C GLN A 142 -0.73 -21.95 17.55
N PRO A 143 -1.92 -22.56 17.32
CA PRO A 143 -2.05 -23.68 16.39
C PRO A 143 -1.58 -23.30 14.98
N THR A 144 -0.60 -24.06 14.46
CA THR A 144 0.04 -23.81 13.16
C THR A 144 -0.99 -23.73 12.02
N ASP A 145 -1.98 -24.64 12.03
CA ASP A 145 -3.03 -24.71 11.01
C ASP A 145 -3.88 -23.44 11.00
N ALA A 146 -4.25 -22.93 12.18
CA ALA A 146 -5.01 -21.70 12.30
C ALA A 146 -4.21 -20.49 11.80
N VAL A 147 -2.94 -20.40 12.17
CA VAL A 147 -2.06 -19.30 11.73
C VAL A 147 -1.81 -19.38 10.23
N ALA A 148 -1.66 -20.58 9.65
CA ALA A 148 -1.54 -20.74 8.21
C ALA A 148 -2.77 -20.20 7.46
N VAL A 149 -3.99 -20.44 7.97
CA VAL A 149 -5.22 -19.87 7.39
C VAL A 149 -5.19 -18.35 7.47
N LEU A 150 -4.77 -17.73 8.59
CA LEU A 150 -4.64 -16.28 8.71
C LEU A 150 -3.66 -15.69 7.68
N MET A 151 -2.51 -16.34 7.48
CA MET A 151 -1.53 -15.93 6.46
C MET A 151 -2.14 -15.96 5.04
N VAL A 152 -2.91 -17.00 4.72
CA VAL A 152 -3.62 -17.11 3.43
C VAL A 152 -4.70 -16.02 3.30
N MET A 153 -5.38 -15.64 4.40
CA MET A 153 -6.32 -14.53 4.40
C MET A 153 -5.64 -13.19 4.04
N HIS A 154 -4.47 -12.89 4.59
CA HIS A 154 -3.69 -11.70 4.23
C HIS A 154 -3.35 -11.66 2.74
N LEU A 155 -2.94 -12.78 2.16
CA LEU A 155 -2.67 -12.90 0.72
C LEU A 155 -3.95 -12.69 -0.10
N ALA A 156 -5.07 -13.29 0.31
CA ALA A 156 -6.34 -13.16 -0.38
C ALA A 156 -6.85 -11.70 -0.39
N ILE A 157 -6.80 -11.01 0.75
CA ILE A 157 -7.13 -9.58 0.87
C ILE A 157 -6.28 -8.74 -0.08
N ALA A 158 -4.97 -8.96 -0.13
CA ALA A 158 -4.06 -8.24 -1.02
C ALA A 158 -4.41 -8.46 -2.49
N VAL A 159 -4.65 -9.71 -2.90
CA VAL A 159 -5.01 -10.07 -4.29
C VAL A 159 -6.35 -9.46 -4.68
N VAL A 160 -7.37 -9.60 -3.83
CA VAL A 160 -8.72 -9.05 -4.09
C VAL A 160 -8.64 -7.53 -4.21
N THR A 161 -8.07 -6.86 -3.23
CA THR A 161 -8.00 -5.39 -3.17
C THR A 161 -7.21 -4.83 -4.37
N TYR A 162 -6.05 -5.40 -4.68
CA TYR A 162 -5.25 -4.98 -5.84
C TYR A 162 -6.04 -5.11 -7.15
N ASN A 163 -6.62 -6.29 -7.41
CA ASN A 163 -7.33 -6.54 -8.66
C ASN A 163 -8.57 -5.66 -8.83
N VAL A 164 -9.33 -5.48 -7.77
CA VAL A 164 -10.54 -4.65 -7.78
C VAL A 164 -10.19 -3.19 -8.05
N LEU A 165 -9.21 -2.62 -7.35
CA LEU A 165 -8.81 -1.22 -7.52
C LEU A 165 -8.26 -0.96 -8.93
N VAL A 166 -7.35 -1.80 -9.41
CA VAL A 166 -6.73 -1.62 -10.74
C VAL A 166 -7.74 -1.77 -11.88
N ARG A 167 -8.77 -2.63 -11.73
CA ARG A 167 -9.78 -2.87 -12.77
C ARG A 167 -10.95 -1.90 -12.71
N LEU A 168 -11.46 -1.57 -11.52
CA LEU A 168 -12.65 -0.71 -11.38
C LEU A 168 -12.32 0.79 -11.32
N ALA A 169 -11.13 1.15 -10.82
CA ALA A 169 -10.64 2.53 -10.77
C ALA A 169 -9.37 2.73 -11.63
N PRO A 170 -9.40 2.41 -12.95
CA PRO A 170 -8.24 2.50 -13.81
C PRO A 170 -7.80 3.95 -14.01
N ILE A 171 -6.48 4.14 -14.10
CA ILE A 171 -5.88 5.39 -14.59
C ILE A 171 -5.98 5.44 -16.12
N ARG A 172 -6.15 6.64 -16.67
CA ARG A 172 -6.16 6.90 -18.10
C ARG A 172 -4.99 7.81 -18.49
N PRO A 173 -4.26 7.51 -19.59
CA PRO A 173 -3.26 8.44 -20.10
C PRO A 173 -3.93 9.76 -20.47
N THR A 174 -3.26 10.88 -20.19
CA THR A 174 -3.63 12.18 -20.78
C THR A 174 -3.26 12.13 -22.26
N ARG A 175 -4.26 12.27 -23.14
CA ARG A 175 -4.03 12.45 -24.57
C ARG A 175 -3.42 13.83 -24.82
#